data_a42075bbb50d9ea0cb1f69c8de4f0f88
#
_entry.id   a42075bbb50d9ea0cb1f69c8de4f0f88
#
_cell.length_a   1.000
_cell.length_b   1.000
_cell.length_c   1.000
_cell.angle_alpha   90.00
_cell.angle_beta   90.00
_cell.angle_gamma   90.00
#
_symmetry.space_group_name_H-M   'P 1'
#
loop_
_entity.id
_entity.type
_entity.pdbx_description
1 polymer ?
#
loop_
_entity_poly.entity_id
_entity_poly.type
_entity_poly.pdbx_seq_one_letter_code
_entity_poly.pdbx_strand_id
1 'polypeptide(L)'
;VEPIKKGLDQVLKGASVVLFALLVVIVVWQVFTRQVLNSPSAWTEELARYTFVWVGLFATALVFSERGHIAVDFVVDKFSPRVQKVVAVCVQLSIILFALAVLVYGGLRAANGAWNQSLSALPTQVGVMYLAMPIVGVLIAFYAVYHLQAVLRGAEEAIAHEEDPQVV
;
A
#
# COMPACT_ATOMS: atom_id res chain seq x y z
N VAL A 1 19.67 -7.75 -2.53
CA VAL A 1 18.42 -7.01 -2.22
C VAL A 1 17.20 -7.69 -2.87
N GLU A 2 17.32 -8.29 -4.07
CA GLU A 2 16.22 -9.02 -4.72
C GLU A 2 15.56 -10.13 -3.86
N PRO A 3 16.30 -11.01 -3.16
CA PRO A 3 15.65 -12.05 -2.36
C PRO A 3 14.82 -11.46 -1.21
N ILE A 4 15.25 -10.34 -0.66
CA ILE A 4 14.50 -9.62 0.39
C ILE A 4 13.22 -9.04 -0.19
N LYS A 5 13.29 -8.42 -1.38
CA LYS A 5 12.10 -7.88 -2.08
C LYS A 5 11.10 -8.99 -2.35
N LYS A 6 11.52 -10.12 -2.95
CA LYS A 6 10.63 -11.26 -3.24
C LYS A 6 9.96 -11.83 -1.98
N GLY A 7 10.71 -11.97 -0.89
CA GLY A 7 10.15 -12.42 0.39
C GLY A 7 9.11 -11.43 0.94
N LEU A 8 9.41 -10.14 0.88
CA LEU A 8 8.50 -9.09 1.33
C LEU A 8 7.22 -9.04 0.49
N ASP A 9 7.34 -9.18 -0.84
CA ASP A 9 6.20 -9.23 -1.76
C ASP A 9 5.29 -10.42 -1.47
N GLN A 10 5.86 -11.61 -1.20
CA GLN A 10 5.07 -12.79 -0.85
C GLN A 10 4.31 -12.61 0.47
N VAL A 11 4.97 -12.07 1.49
CA VAL A 11 4.33 -11.79 2.78
C VAL A 11 3.22 -10.76 2.61
N LEU A 12 3.48 -9.69 1.87
CA LEU A 12 2.51 -8.62 1.65
C LEU A 12 1.32 -9.09 0.80
N LYS A 13 1.57 -9.88 -0.26
CA LYS A 13 0.51 -10.52 -1.06
C LYS A 13 -0.34 -11.45 -0.18
N GLY A 14 0.29 -12.32 0.60
CA GLY A 14 -0.40 -13.22 1.51
C GLY A 14 -1.24 -12.47 2.54
N ALA A 15 -0.68 -11.46 3.20
CA ALA A 15 -1.38 -10.62 4.16
C ALA A 15 -2.57 -9.89 3.52
N SER A 16 -2.41 -9.33 2.32
CA SER A 16 -3.49 -8.65 1.60
C SER A 16 -4.64 -9.60 1.24
N VAL A 17 -4.33 -10.81 0.77
CA VAL A 17 -5.35 -11.83 0.45
C VAL A 17 -6.09 -12.27 1.71
N VAL A 18 -5.39 -12.53 2.81
CA VAL A 18 -6.00 -12.94 4.08
C VAL A 18 -6.89 -11.83 4.65
N LEU A 19 -6.41 -10.59 4.65
CA LEU A 19 -7.20 -9.43 5.12
C LEU A 19 -8.41 -9.19 4.23
N PHE A 20 -8.27 -9.34 2.92
CA PHE A 20 -9.40 -9.20 1.99
C PHE A 20 -10.45 -10.31 2.20
N ALA A 21 -10.02 -11.56 2.34
CA ALA A 21 -10.93 -12.66 2.65
C ALA A 21 -11.65 -12.44 4.00
N LEU A 22 -10.93 -11.98 5.02
CA LEU A 22 -11.49 -11.62 6.31
C LEU A 22 -12.53 -10.51 6.17
N LEU A 23 -12.22 -9.45 5.39
CA LEU A 23 -13.14 -8.36 5.11
C LEU A 23 -14.43 -8.87 4.48
N VAL A 24 -14.34 -9.75 3.47
CA VAL A 24 -15.52 -10.34 2.81
C VAL A 24 -16.37 -11.10 3.82
N VAL A 25 -15.77 -11.94 4.67
CA VAL A 25 -16.49 -12.69 5.71
C VAL A 25 -17.19 -11.75 6.69
N ILE A 26 -16.49 -10.70 7.16
CA ILE A 26 -17.07 -9.72 8.08
C ILE A 26 -18.26 -9.00 7.45
N VAL A 27 -18.13 -8.55 6.20
CA VAL A 27 -19.19 -7.82 5.50
C VAL A 27 -20.40 -8.73 5.23
N VAL A 28 -20.17 -9.97 4.81
CA VAL A 28 -21.27 -10.95 4.62
C VAL A 28 -21.99 -11.19 5.95
N TRP A 29 -21.25 -11.39 7.04
CA TRP A 29 -21.82 -11.54 8.37
C TRP A 29 -22.62 -10.30 8.80
N GLN A 30 -22.08 -9.11 8.57
CA GLN A 30 -22.74 -7.84 8.87
C GLN A 30 -24.07 -7.69 8.13
N VAL A 31 -24.09 -8.02 6.83
CA VAL A 31 -25.30 -7.97 6.03
C VAL A 31 -26.33 -9.00 6.52
N PHE A 32 -25.89 -10.21 6.82
CA PHE A 32 -26.74 -11.27 7.35
C PHE A 32 -27.38 -10.88 8.68
N THR A 33 -26.60 -10.40 9.65
CA THR A 33 -27.14 -9.99 10.96
C THR A 33 -28.11 -8.83 10.84
N ARG A 34 -27.88 -7.89 9.94
CA ARG A 34 -28.74 -6.75 9.72
C ARG A 34 -30.04 -7.11 9.00
N GLN A 35 -29.97 -7.96 7.95
CA GLN A 35 -31.12 -8.23 7.09
C GLN A 35 -31.96 -9.43 7.56
N VAL A 36 -31.30 -10.45 8.12
CA VAL A 36 -32.00 -11.70 8.52
C VAL A 36 -32.32 -11.68 10.03
N LEU A 37 -31.38 -11.28 10.85
CA LEU A 37 -31.56 -11.28 12.30
C LEU A 37 -32.17 -9.96 12.83
N ASN A 38 -32.30 -8.93 12.00
CA ASN A 38 -32.77 -7.60 12.39
C ASN A 38 -31.99 -7.03 13.62
N SER A 39 -30.74 -7.47 13.80
CA SER A 39 -29.88 -7.10 14.91
C SER A 39 -28.53 -6.59 14.36
N PRO A 40 -28.42 -5.29 14.04
CA PRO A 40 -27.20 -4.71 13.51
C PRO A 40 -26.08 -4.81 14.56
N SER A 41 -24.92 -5.29 14.11
CA SER A 41 -23.75 -5.53 14.96
C SER A 41 -22.74 -4.39 14.79
N ALA A 42 -22.60 -3.54 15.82
CA ALA A 42 -21.72 -2.37 15.77
C ALA A 42 -20.22 -2.76 15.63
N TRP A 43 -19.81 -3.87 16.25
CA TRP A 43 -18.42 -4.32 16.19
C TRP A 43 -18.00 -4.79 14.79
N THR A 44 -18.92 -5.39 14.01
CA THR A 44 -18.62 -5.81 12.63
C THR A 44 -18.46 -4.62 11.70
N GLU A 45 -19.26 -3.56 11.90
CA GLU A 45 -19.11 -2.33 11.12
C GLU A 45 -17.75 -1.67 11.38
N GLU A 46 -17.37 -1.57 12.65
CA GLU A 46 -16.11 -0.98 13.06
C GLU A 46 -14.92 -1.81 12.54
N LEU A 47 -14.99 -3.14 12.68
CA LEU A 47 -13.96 -4.06 12.20
C LEU A 47 -13.84 -4.04 10.66
N ALA A 48 -14.95 -4.03 9.93
CA ALA A 48 -14.95 -3.94 8.46
C ALA A 48 -14.28 -2.65 7.98
N ARG A 49 -14.60 -1.51 8.60
CA ARG A 49 -14.01 -0.21 8.26
C ARG A 49 -12.51 -0.21 8.37
N TYR A 50 -11.97 -0.69 9.48
CA TYR A 50 -10.51 -0.70 9.69
C TYR A 50 -9.81 -1.76 8.85
N THR A 51 -10.39 -2.95 8.71
CA THR A 51 -9.85 -3.99 7.83
C THR A 51 -9.78 -3.49 6.39
N PHE A 52 -10.80 -2.77 5.92
CA PHE A 52 -10.79 -2.16 4.58
C PHE A 52 -9.64 -1.17 4.40
N VAL A 53 -9.37 -0.31 5.39
CA VAL A 53 -8.24 0.63 5.34
C VAL A 53 -6.90 -0.11 5.28
N TRP A 54 -6.73 -1.15 6.09
CA TRP A 54 -5.50 -1.97 6.08
C TRP A 54 -5.31 -2.68 4.73
N VAL A 55 -6.35 -3.29 4.18
CA VAL A 55 -6.32 -3.92 2.84
C VAL A 55 -5.91 -2.90 1.78
N GLY A 56 -6.54 -1.72 1.77
CA GLY A 56 -6.25 -0.67 0.80
C GLY A 56 -4.80 -0.20 0.88
N LEU A 57 -4.29 0.03 2.08
CA LEU A 57 -2.90 0.44 2.28
C LEU A 57 -1.89 -0.64 1.87
N PHE A 58 -2.14 -1.91 2.22
CA PHE A 58 -1.25 -3.02 1.83
C PHE A 58 -1.29 -3.26 0.33
N ALA A 59 -2.47 -3.19 -0.29
CA ALA A 59 -2.61 -3.27 -1.75
C ALA A 59 -1.85 -2.12 -2.44
N THR A 60 -1.93 -0.90 -1.89
CA THR A 60 -1.15 0.23 -2.39
C THR A 60 0.36 -0.05 -2.33
N ALA A 61 0.87 -0.60 -1.23
CA ALA A 61 2.29 -0.94 -1.13
C ALA A 61 2.73 -1.97 -2.20
N LEU A 62 1.85 -2.93 -2.55
CA LEU A 62 2.10 -3.89 -3.64
C LEU A 62 2.20 -3.21 -5.01
N VAL A 63 1.34 -2.24 -5.29
CA VAL A 63 1.42 -1.45 -6.53
C VAL A 63 2.77 -0.74 -6.63
N PHE A 64 3.27 -0.17 -5.53
CA PHE A 64 4.60 0.43 -5.50
C PHE A 64 5.73 -0.59 -5.67
N SER A 65 5.58 -1.83 -5.20
CA SER A 65 6.53 -2.90 -5.44
C SER A 65 6.65 -3.26 -6.94
N GLU A 66 5.55 -3.23 -7.66
CA GLU A 66 5.45 -3.61 -9.07
C GLU A 66 5.65 -2.43 -10.05
N ARG A 67 6.09 -1.24 -9.56
CA ARG A 67 6.26 -0.01 -10.37
C ARG A 67 4.99 0.44 -11.10
N GLY A 68 3.82 0.28 -10.49
CA GLY A 68 2.53 0.57 -11.11
C GLY A 68 2.25 2.06 -11.45
N HIS A 69 3.24 2.77 -12.01
CA HIS A 69 3.11 4.18 -12.41
C HIS A 69 2.86 4.34 -13.92
N ILE A 70 2.08 3.45 -14.51
CA ILE A 70 1.77 3.37 -15.95
C ILE A 70 1.44 4.74 -16.58
N ALA A 71 0.73 5.60 -15.87
CA ALA A 71 0.37 6.92 -16.38
C ALA A 71 1.58 7.86 -16.57
N VAL A 72 2.56 7.77 -15.69
CA VAL A 72 3.81 8.54 -15.82
C VAL A 72 4.66 7.96 -16.94
N ASP A 73 4.77 6.64 -16.99
CA ASP A 73 5.57 5.92 -17.98
C ASP A 73 5.07 6.22 -19.40
N PHE A 74 3.76 6.21 -19.64
CA PHE A 74 3.16 6.53 -20.95
C PHE A 74 3.47 7.96 -21.45
N VAL A 75 3.49 8.94 -20.55
CA VAL A 75 3.80 10.33 -20.91
C VAL A 75 5.29 10.50 -21.17
N VAL A 76 6.13 9.87 -20.35
CA VAL A 76 7.58 10.04 -20.35
C VAL A 76 8.25 9.26 -21.50
N ASP A 77 7.61 8.20 -22.00
CA ASP A 77 8.09 7.39 -23.13
C ASP A 77 8.37 8.22 -24.41
N LYS A 78 7.69 9.35 -24.55
CA LYS A 78 7.86 10.26 -25.72
C LYS A 78 9.11 11.14 -25.64
N PHE A 79 9.85 11.11 -24.55
CA PHE A 79 11.02 11.97 -24.33
C PHE A 79 12.33 11.20 -24.53
N SER A 80 13.44 11.96 -24.62
CA SER A 80 14.78 11.36 -24.74
C SER A 80 15.15 10.53 -23.49
N PRO A 81 16.01 9.49 -23.61
CA PRO A 81 16.40 8.61 -22.50
C PRO A 81 16.97 9.36 -21.27
N ARG A 82 17.61 10.51 -21.50
CA ARG A 82 18.11 11.35 -20.39
C ARG A 82 16.98 11.98 -19.60
N VAL A 83 15.96 12.50 -20.30
CA VAL A 83 14.77 13.10 -19.65
C VAL A 83 13.99 12.02 -18.91
N GLN A 84 13.79 10.85 -19.51
CA GLN A 84 13.15 9.70 -18.89
C GLN A 84 13.81 9.35 -17.55
N LYS A 85 15.15 9.25 -17.53
CA LYS A 85 15.91 8.95 -16.33
C LYS A 85 15.75 10.03 -15.24
N VAL A 86 15.79 11.31 -15.62
CA VAL A 86 15.61 12.43 -14.68
C VAL A 86 14.21 12.40 -14.06
N VAL A 87 13.18 12.20 -14.88
CA VAL A 87 11.79 12.12 -14.41
C VAL A 87 11.61 10.91 -13.48
N ALA A 88 12.11 9.73 -13.85
CA ALA A 88 12.05 8.55 -12.99
C ALA A 88 12.70 8.80 -11.61
N VAL A 89 13.86 9.42 -11.58
CA VAL A 89 14.53 9.80 -10.31
C VAL A 89 13.69 10.78 -9.51
N CYS A 90 13.14 11.82 -10.14
CA CYS A 90 12.29 12.80 -9.46
C CYS A 90 11.03 12.15 -8.88
N VAL A 91 10.39 11.24 -9.62
CA VAL A 91 9.23 10.49 -9.15
C VAL A 91 9.58 9.65 -7.92
N GLN A 92 10.66 8.86 -7.98
CA GLN A 92 11.06 8.03 -6.84
C GLN A 92 11.42 8.86 -5.60
N LEU A 93 12.10 9.99 -5.77
CA LEU A 93 12.39 10.90 -4.67
C LEU A 93 11.12 11.50 -4.06
N SER A 94 10.15 11.87 -4.89
CA SER A 94 8.85 12.38 -4.42
C SER A 94 8.09 11.32 -3.63
N ILE A 95 8.12 10.06 -4.08
CA ILE A 95 7.50 8.93 -3.37
C ILE A 95 8.18 8.72 -2.02
N ILE A 96 9.51 8.71 -1.96
CA ILE A 96 10.27 8.56 -0.71
C ILE A 96 9.92 9.69 0.26
N LEU A 97 9.92 10.93 -0.21
CA LEU A 97 9.57 12.09 0.62
C LEU A 97 8.15 11.97 1.17
N PHE A 98 7.19 11.64 0.31
CA PHE A 98 5.79 11.45 0.71
C PHE A 98 5.65 10.29 1.72
N ALA A 99 6.26 9.15 1.44
CA ALA A 99 6.19 7.98 2.32
C ALA A 99 6.77 8.29 3.71
N LEU A 100 7.92 8.94 3.79
CA LEU A 100 8.55 9.27 5.07
C LEU A 100 7.84 10.41 5.81
N ALA A 101 7.51 11.50 5.13
CA ALA A 101 6.93 12.67 5.78
C ALA A 101 5.43 12.48 6.11
N VAL A 102 4.66 11.91 5.20
CA VAL A 102 3.20 11.80 5.37
C VAL A 102 2.83 10.47 6.02
N LEU A 103 3.28 9.34 5.45
CA LEU A 103 2.86 8.03 5.95
C LEU A 103 3.59 7.65 7.24
N VAL A 104 4.92 7.78 7.30
CA VAL A 104 5.66 7.39 8.51
C VAL A 104 5.50 8.44 9.61
N TYR A 105 5.96 9.64 9.40
CA TYR A 105 5.93 10.69 10.42
C TYR A 105 4.49 11.10 10.76
N GLY A 106 3.67 11.40 9.75
CA GLY A 106 2.26 11.76 9.92
C GLY A 106 1.45 10.62 10.55
N GLY A 107 1.67 9.37 10.10
CA GLY A 107 1.02 8.18 10.63
C GLY A 107 1.38 7.90 12.09
N LEU A 108 2.65 8.02 12.47
CA LEU A 108 3.08 7.88 13.87
C LEU A 108 2.48 8.97 14.76
N ARG A 109 2.44 10.20 14.26
CA ARG A 109 1.83 11.33 15.00
C ARG A 109 0.33 11.11 15.17
N ALA A 110 -0.37 10.64 14.14
CA ALA A 110 -1.79 10.31 14.22
C ALA A 110 -2.05 9.15 15.19
N ALA A 111 -1.26 8.07 15.11
CA ALA A 111 -1.35 6.94 16.02
C ALA A 111 -1.15 7.36 17.49
N ASN A 112 -0.13 8.18 17.76
CA ASN A 112 0.14 8.69 19.11
C ASN A 112 -0.96 9.61 19.61
N GLY A 113 -1.49 10.51 18.78
CA GLY A 113 -2.59 11.41 19.13
C GLY A 113 -3.91 10.68 19.41
N ALA A 114 -4.13 9.52 18.80
CA ALA A 114 -5.31 8.69 18.97
C ALA A 114 -5.10 7.50 19.94
N TRP A 115 -3.93 7.41 20.60
CA TRP A 115 -3.58 6.25 21.42
C TRP A 115 -4.47 6.04 22.63
N ASN A 116 -4.95 7.11 23.23
CA ASN A 116 -5.83 7.08 24.40
C ASN A 116 -7.33 7.04 24.04
N GLN A 117 -7.65 6.99 22.73
CA GLN A 117 -9.03 6.90 22.27
C GLN A 117 -9.40 5.42 22.10
N SER A 118 -10.41 4.95 22.84
CA SER A 118 -10.96 3.59 22.65
C SER A 118 -11.94 3.56 21.49
N LEU A 119 -11.97 2.45 20.80
CA LEU A 119 -13.03 2.15 19.82
C LEU A 119 -14.36 1.92 20.56
N SER A 120 -15.46 2.20 19.88
CA SER A 120 -16.80 2.16 20.52
C SER A 120 -17.30 0.72 20.70
N ALA A 121 -16.96 -0.18 19.78
CA ALA A 121 -17.49 -1.53 19.76
C ALA A 121 -16.40 -2.62 19.82
N LEU A 122 -15.13 -2.27 19.64
CA LEU A 122 -14.01 -3.20 19.74
C LEU A 122 -13.14 -2.88 20.96
N PRO A 123 -12.63 -3.89 21.70
CA PRO A 123 -11.78 -3.70 22.86
C PRO A 123 -10.34 -3.32 22.49
N THR A 124 -10.17 -2.26 21.69
CA THR A 124 -8.87 -1.78 21.24
C THR A 124 -8.87 -0.26 21.09
N GLN A 125 -7.71 0.30 20.78
CA GLN A 125 -7.48 1.74 20.67
C GLN A 125 -7.47 2.18 19.21
N VAL A 126 -7.98 3.37 18.94
CA VAL A 126 -7.95 3.99 17.59
C VAL A 126 -6.51 4.13 17.07
N GLY A 127 -5.57 4.44 17.98
CA GLY A 127 -4.15 4.56 17.62
C GLY A 127 -3.57 3.32 16.96
N VAL A 128 -3.99 2.10 17.37
CA VAL A 128 -3.56 0.84 16.76
C VAL A 128 -3.98 0.77 15.28
N MET A 129 -5.15 1.29 14.97
CA MET A 129 -5.66 1.31 13.60
C MET A 129 -4.84 2.22 12.66
N TYR A 130 -4.30 3.31 13.21
CA TYR A 130 -3.41 4.21 12.48
C TYR A 130 -2.01 3.64 12.21
N LEU A 131 -1.58 2.56 12.90
CA LEU A 131 -0.27 1.93 12.66
C LEU A 131 -0.12 1.35 11.24
N ALA A 132 -1.21 1.09 10.53
CA ALA A 132 -1.15 0.70 9.12
C ALA A 132 -0.37 1.72 8.27
N MET A 133 -0.54 3.02 8.55
CA MET A 133 0.10 4.09 7.78
C MET A 133 1.64 4.06 7.88
N PRO A 134 2.27 4.09 9.06
CA PRO A 134 3.73 4.04 9.15
C PRO A 134 4.31 2.71 8.69
N ILE A 135 3.62 1.58 8.91
CA ILE A 135 4.06 0.28 8.40
C ILE A 135 4.13 0.31 6.87
N VAL A 136 3.06 0.73 6.21
CA VAL A 136 3.00 0.84 4.75
C VAL A 136 3.95 1.93 4.24
N GLY A 137 4.10 3.03 4.95
CA GLY A 137 5.05 4.08 4.60
C GLY A 137 6.49 3.58 4.54
N VAL A 138 6.92 2.73 5.49
CA VAL A 138 8.24 2.09 5.46
C VAL A 138 8.38 1.14 4.28
N LEU A 139 7.34 0.36 3.96
CA LEU A 139 7.33 -0.55 2.82
C LEU A 139 7.46 0.20 1.49
N ILE A 140 6.65 1.24 1.31
CA ILE A 140 6.71 2.09 0.09
C ILE A 140 8.06 2.77 -0.03
N ALA A 141 8.61 3.33 1.05
CA ALA A 141 9.95 3.94 1.04
C ALA A 141 11.03 2.92 0.64
N PHE A 142 10.95 1.69 1.17
CA PHE A 142 11.87 0.61 0.80
C PHE A 142 11.79 0.29 -0.71
N TYR A 143 10.59 0.11 -1.25
CA TYR A 143 10.41 -0.16 -2.68
C TYR A 143 10.89 1.00 -3.56
N ALA A 144 10.57 2.23 -3.19
CA ALA A 144 11.02 3.40 -3.92
C ALA A 144 12.56 3.54 -3.93
N VAL A 145 13.22 3.26 -2.80
CA VAL A 145 14.70 3.24 -2.74
C VAL A 145 15.27 2.10 -3.59
N TYR A 146 14.64 0.92 -3.56
CA TYR A 146 15.05 -0.21 -4.39
C TYR A 146 15.01 0.15 -5.89
N HIS A 147 13.88 0.67 -6.37
CA HIS A 147 13.73 1.08 -7.77
C HIS A 147 14.62 2.26 -8.16
N LEU A 148 14.81 3.24 -7.25
CA LEU A 148 15.76 4.34 -7.47
C LEU A 148 17.17 3.82 -7.71
N GLN A 149 17.65 2.88 -6.88
CA GLN A 149 18.98 2.28 -7.06
C GLN A 149 19.08 1.49 -8.37
N ALA A 150 18.04 0.77 -8.76
CA ALA A 150 18.01 0.00 -9.99
C ALA A 150 18.08 0.90 -11.24
N VAL A 151 17.32 2.00 -11.25
CA VAL A 151 17.37 3.03 -12.32
C VAL A 151 18.75 3.71 -12.40
N LEU A 152 19.35 4.06 -11.26
CA LEU A 152 20.67 4.69 -11.23
C LEU A 152 21.77 3.78 -11.74
N ARG A 153 21.70 2.47 -11.45
CA ARG A 153 22.66 1.45 -11.89
C ARG A 153 22.44 0.99 -13.34
N GLY A 154 21.35 1.41 -13.98
CA GLY A 154 20.96 0.93 -15.31
C GLY A 154 20.54 -0.54 -15.34
N ALA A 155 20.18 -1.11 -14.20
CA ALA A 155 19.67 -2.48 -14.08
C ALA A 155 18.16 -2.58 -14.40
N GLU A 156 17.44 -1.45 -14.34
CA GLU A 156 16.06 -1.30 -14.77
C GLU A 156 15.97 -0.15 -15.77
N GLU A 157 15.12 -0.31 -16.77
CA GLU A 157 14.78 0.79 -17.67
C GLU A 157 14.05 1.88 -16.89
N ALA A 158 14.23 3.13 -17.31
CA ALA A 158 13.59 4.27 -16.67
C ALA A 158 12.06 4.21 -16.79
N ILE A 159 11.57 3.48 -17.80
CA ILE A 159 10.15 3.22 -18.08
C ILE A 159 9.95 1.71 -18.11
N ALA A 160 8.88 1.23 -17.47
CA ALA A 160 8.46 -0.15 -17.60
C ALA A 160 7.72 -0.32 -18.95
N HIS A 161 8.41 -0.87 -19.95
CA HIS A 161 7.71 -1.34 -21.15
C HIS A 161 6.94 -2.61 -20.78
N GLU A 162 5.61 -2.64 -21.04
CA GLU A 162 4.88 -3.91 -21.05
C GLU A 162 5.55 -4.80 -22.10
N GLU A 163 6.04 -5.96 -21.72
CA GLU A 163 6.45 -6.98 -22.67
C GLU A 163 5.24 -7.29 -23.56
N ASP A 164 5.35 -6.95 -24.84
CA ASP A 164 4.32 -7.24 -25.83
C ASP A 164 4.08 -8.75 -25.85
N PRO A 165 2.88 -9.27 -25.47
CA PRO A 165 2.62 -10.69 -25.41
C PRO A 165 2.57 -11.37 -26.80
N GLN A 166 2.98 -10.67 -27.86
CA GLN A 166 2.95 -11.18 -29.24
C GLN A 166 4.30 -11.72 -29.78
N VAL A 167 5.32 -11.85 -28.91
CA VAL A 167 6.59 -12.48 -29.31
C VAL A 167 6.72 -13.85 -28.64
N VAL A 168 5.85 -14.77 -29.01
CA VAL A 168 6.06 -16.24 -28.88
C VAL A 168 5.57 -16.91 -30.16
#